data_4a0418dfd05fca9c6059b134100f3144
#
_entry.id   4a0418dfd05fca9c6059b134100f3144
#
_cell.length_a   1.000
_cell.length_b   1.000
_cell.length_c   1.000
_cell.angle_alpha   90.00
_cell.angle_beta   90.00
_cell.angle_gamma   90.00
#
_symmetry.space_group_name_H-M   'P 1'
#
loop_
_entity.id
_entity.type
_entity.pdbx_description
1 polymer ?
#
loop_
_entity_poly.entity_id
_entity_poly.type
_entity_poly.pdbx_seq_one_letter_code
_entity_poly.pdbx_strand_id
1 'polypeptide(L)'
;MHRLLKCVTVRWFCALVLACLLATACQGQGIAPVITIDHGPNAPQQLAKPYVILVSLDGFRYDYPKRFGAPHLQELAARGASAPEGMIPAYPSITFPNHYTIATGLYPEHHGIVANTFYDPARDAVYSSRDPASVTDGSWYGGTPLWVLAEQQGMRSACFFWVGSEADIQGTRPTYYLKYDAGFPNGKRVEQVLAWLRLPAQQRPHFITLYFSDADSAGHQYGPDSPQVADAVHELDYQIGKLVAGIQQSNLPVDLIVVADHGMAKVEGPTVYLDQYGLNPLWFKRIVGTALYPKSEADAEKAYEALKGKSDKFLVYRRSQVPPDLHFDSNPREGDPVIVPTGPYYLAAAPDAQRPNAPPAGAHGYDANRMPEMKAIFFAAGPDIRPEVTLPPFEIVNIYPLVARLLGLDITKLRTGPIDGKLAVLQPILKNSR
;
A
#
# COMPACT_ATOMS: atom_id res chain seq x y z
N MET A 1 1.55 76.36 -12.55
CA MET A 1 1.33 75.58 -11.35
C MET A 1 0.35 74.41 -11.58
N HIS A 2 0.30 73.78 -12.79
CA HIS A 2 -0.74 72.76 -13.11
C HIS A 2 -0.17 71.46 -13.73
N ARG A 3 1.17 71.23 -13.67
CA ARG A 3 1.80 70.03 -14.24
C ARG A 3 2.47 69.07 -13.20
N LEU A 4 2.49 69.42 -11.93
CA LEU A 4 3.10 68.59 -10.89
C LEU A 4 2.13 67.68 -10.09
N LEU A 5 0.79 67.86 -10.22
CA LEU A 5 -0.20 67.03 -9.53
C LEU A 5 -0.60 65.75 -10.26
N LYS A 6 -0.26 65.60 -11.54
CA LYS A 6 -0.65 64.37 -12.29
C LYS A 6 0.35 63.22 -12.22
N CYS A 7 1.56 63.42 -11.71
CA CYS A 7 2.59 62.37 -11.61
C CYS A 7 2.57 61.60 -10.28
N VAL A 8 1.95 62.13 -9.24
CA VAL A 8 1.91 61.47 -7.91
C VAL A 8 0.78 60.44 -7.81
N THR A 9 -0.35 60.71 -8.44
CA THR A 9 -1.51 59.81 -8.40
C THR A 9 -1.32 58.50 -9.19
N VAL A 10 -0.53 58.53 -10.27
CA VAL A 10 -0.25 57.33 -11.09
C VAL A 10 0.72 56.38 -10.39
N ARG A 11 1.70 56.93 -9.61
CA ARG A 11 2.65 56.06 -8.89
C ARG A 11 2.02 55.32 -7.72
N TRP A 12 1.02 55.89 -7.06
CA TRP A 12 0.32 55.21 -5.97
C TRP A 12 -0.65 54.13 -6.47
N PHE A 13 -1.26 54.31 -7.66
CA PHE A 13 -2.15 53.35 -8.27
C PHE A 13 -1.39 52.11 -8.79
N CYS A 14 -0.21 52.29 -9.35
CA CYS A 14 0.65 51.16 -9.76
C CYS A 14 1.23 50.38 -8.56
N ALA A 15 1.55 51.06 -7.45
CA ALA A 15 2.01 50.38 -6.22
C ALA A 15 0.92 49.55 -5.52
N LEU A 16 -0.35 50.02 -5.52
CA LEU A 16 -1.49 49.29 -4.99
C LEU A 16 -1.91 48.10 -5.87
N VAL A 17 -1.82 48.22 -7.20
CA VAL A 17 -2.11 47.10 -8.11
C VAL A 17 -1.02 46.03 -8.04
N LEU A 18 0.28 46.41 -7.85
CA LEU A 18 1.37 45.47 -7.70
C LEU A 18 1.32 44.77 -6.32
N ALA A 19 0.88 45.46 -5.25
CA ALA A 19 0.67 44.86 -3.94
C ALA A 19 -0.53 43.89 -3.92
N CYS A 20 -1.60 44.15 -4.68
CA CYS A 20 -2.70 43.22 -4.86
C CYS A 20 -2.34 42.00 -5.73
N LEU A 21 -1.43 42.13 -6.69
CA LEU A 21 -0.95 41.03 -7.52
C LEU A 21 0.05 40.11 -6.79
N LEU A 22 0.74 40.61 -5.77
CA LEU A 22 1.62 39.81 -4.91
C LEU A 22 0.87 39.12 -3.76
N ALA A 23 -0.34 39.56 -3.41
CA ALA A 23 -1.16 38.92 -2.39
C ALA A 23 -1.96 37.70 -2.91
N THR A 24 -2.04 37.49 -4.24
CA THR A 24 -2.76 36.35 -4.84
C THR A 24 -1.86 35.16 -5.17
N ALA A 25 -0.54 35.22 -4.88
CA ALA A 25 0.41 34.15 -5.20
C ALA A 25 0.73 33.22 -3.99
N CYS A 26 0.07 33.38 -2.85
CA CYS A 26 0.11 32.43 -1.73
C CYS A 26 -1.27 31.79 -1.52
N GLN A 27 -1.84 31.21 -2.58
CA GLN A 27 -2.78 30.12 -2.35
C GLN A 27 -1.91 28.91 -1.97
N GLY A 28 -1.67 28.77 -0.66
CA GLY A 28 -1.17 27.53 -0.10
C GLY A 28 -2.05 26.40 -0.65
N GLN A 29 -1.46 25.39 -1.26
CA GLN A 29 -2.17 24.17 -1.63
C GLN A 29 -2.93 23.73 -0.38
N GLY A 30 -4.25 23.84 -0.41
CA GLY A 30 -5.08 23.48 0.73
C GLY A 30 -4.87 21.99 1.00
N ILE A 31 -4.38 21.69 2.20
CA ILE A 31 -4.25 20.31 2.67
C ILE A 31 -5.60 19.64 2.52
N ALA A 32 -5.65 18.46 1.87
CA ALA A 32 -6.90 17.73 1.66
C ALA A 32 -7.62 17.53 3.01
N PRO A 33 -8.90 17.88 3.12
CA PRO A 33 -9.63 17.80 4.38
C PRO A 33 -9.88 16.35 4.77
N VAL A 34 -9.88 16.08 6.07
CA VAL A 34 -10.38 14.80 6.62
C VAL A 34 -11.87 14.69 6.30
N ILE A 35 -12.25 13.60 5.66
CA ILE A 35 -13.65 13.25 5.42
C ILE A 35 -14.14 12.45 6.62
N THR A 36 -15.30 12.83 7.14
CA THR A 36 -15.95 12.16 8.27
C THR A 36 -17.26 11.53 7.83
N ILE A 37 -17.41 10.23 8.10
CA ILE A 37 -18.68 9.51 7.94
C ILE A 37 -19.26 9.28 9.34
N ASP A 38 -20.51 9.65 9.53
CA ASP A 38 -21.16 9.46 10.83
C ASP A 38 -21.66 8.01 10.97
N HIS A 39 -20.94 7.21 11.73
CA HIS A 39 -21.35 5.87 12.16
C HIS A 39 -21.81 5.86 13.63
N GLY A 40 -22.02 7.02 14.25
CA GLY A 40 -22.29 7.19 15.67
C GLY A 40 -21.00 7.07 16.52
N PRO A 41 -21.11 7.03 17.85
CA PRO A 41 -19.97 6.86 18.75
C PRO A 41 -19.43 5.42 18.76
N ASN A 42 -18.22 5.22 19.33
CA ASN A 42 -17.76 3.89 19.72
C ASN A 42 -18.81 3.23 20.62
N ALA A 43 -19.14 1.97 20.33
CA ALA A 43 -20.05 1.21 21.19
C ALA A 43 -19.46 1.03 22.59
N PRO A 44 -20.27 1.01 23.66
CA PRO A 44 -19.78 0.94 25.05
C PRO A 44 -18.77 -0.18 25.31
N GLN A 45 -18.95 -1.35 24.71
CA GLN A 45 -18.04 -2.50 24.84
C GLN A 45 -16.69 -2.29 24.14
N GLN A 46 -16.55 -1.30 23.26
CA GLN A 46 -15.32 -1.00 22.57
C GLN A 46 -14.46 0.02 23.32
N LEU A 47 -15.03 0.85 24.17
CA LEU A 47 -14.34 1.96 24.85
C LEU A 47 -13.13 1.52 25.69
N ALA A 48 -13.13 0.29 26.23
CA ALA A 48 -12.04 -0.27 27.03
C ALA A 48 -11.02 -1.06 26.19
N LYS A 49 -11.23 -1.20 24.88
CA LYS A 49 -10.31 -1.94 24.00
C LYS A 49 -9.04 -1.14 23.72
N PRO A 50 -7.91 -1.80 23.40
CA PRO A 50 -6.68 -1.11 23.01
C PRO A 50 -6.83 -0.38 21.66
N TYR A 51 -5.81 0.36 21.32
CA TYR A 51 -5.68 1.07 20.05
C TYR A 51 -4.60 0.41 19.21
N VAL A 52 -4.80 0.32 17.90
CA VAL A 52 -3.78 -0.16 16.97
C VAL A 52 -3.54 0.90 15.90
N ILE A 53 -2.28 1.27 15.72
CA ILE A 53 -1.83 2.07 14.58
C ILE A 53 -1.03 1.15 13.66
N LEU A 54 -1.50 1.00 12.43
CA LEU A 54 -0.85 0.24 11.37
C LEU A 54 -0.24 1.22 10.36
N VAL A 55 1.09 1.28 10.32
CA VAL A 55 1.85 2.14 9.41
C VAL A 55 2.40 1.30 8.28
N SER A 56 2.24 1.76 7.04
CA SER A 56 2.93 1.19 5.88
C SER A 56 3.93 2.19 5.30
N LEU A 57 5.15 1.73 5.10
CA LEU A 57 6.22 2.42 4.39
C LEU A 57 6.40 1.69 3.04
N ASP A 58 5.74 2.20 1.97
CA ASP A 58 5.69 1.56 0.65
C ASP A 58 7.10 1.29 0.09
N GLY A 59 7.32 0.09 -0.45
CA GLY A 59 8.58 -0.29 -1.05
C GLY A 59 9.77 -0.38 -0.10
N PHE A 60 9.52 -0.38 1.22
CA PHE A 60 10.57 -0.35 2.23
C PHE A 60 11.13 -1.76 2.47
N ARG A 61 12.23 -2.07 1.79
CA ARG A 61 12.88 -3.38 1.82
C ARG A 61 13.37 -3.74 3.23
N TYR A 62 13.28 -5.03 3.57
CA TYR A 62 13.56 -5.55 4.92
C TYR A 62 14.96 -5.20 5.46
N ASP A 63 15.96 -5.03 4.60
CA ASP A 63 17.35 -4.73 4.99
C ASP A 63 17.67 -3.23 5.10
N TYR A 64 16.79 -2.32 4.64
CA TYR A 64 17.02 -0.89 4.67
C TYR A 64 17.32 -0.32 6.06
N PRO A 65 16.65 -0.76 7.16
CA PRO A 65 16.93 -0.24 8.50
C PRO A 65 18.38 -0.47 8.94
N LYS A 66 18.95 -1.62 8.58
CA LYS A 66 20.34 -1.95 8.87
C LYS A 66 21.30 -1.29 7.88
N ARG A 67 20.93 -1.28 6.61
CA ARG A 67 21.77 -0.80 5.51
C ARG A 67 22.01 0.69 5.53
N PHE A 68 20.95 1.47 5.75
CA PHE A 68 21.00 2.94 5.71
C PHE A 68 20.98 3.58 7.11
N GLY A 69 20.72 2.82 8.15
CA GLY A 69 20.60 3.31 9.52
C GLY A 69 19.23 3.94 9.77
N ALA A 70 18.36 3.22 10.47
CA ALA A 70 17.03 3.67 10.89
C ALA A 70 16.88 3.47 12.41
N PRO A 71 17.43 4.37 13.25
CA PRO A 71 17.52 4.15 14.69
C PRO A 71 16.18 4.00 15.40
N HIS A 72 15.14 4.74 14.98
CA HIS A 72 13.82 4.63 15.61
C HIS A 72 13.13 3.29 15.28
N LEU A 73 13.26 2.79 14.04
CA LEU A 73 12.79 1.45 13.68
C LEU A 73 13.57 0.35 14.41
N GLN A 74 14.89 0.52 14.58
CA GLN A 74 15.71 -0.42 15.36
C GLN A 74 15.34 -0.40 16.86
N GLU A 75 15.00 0.77 17.41
CA GLU A 75 14.48 0.87 18.77
C GLU A 75 13.12 0.17 18.92
N LEU A 76 12.23 0.27 17.93
CA LEU A 76 10.97 -0.50 17.93
C LEU A 76 11.23 -2.00 17.98
N ALA A 77 12.20 -2.51 17.21
CA ALA A 77 12.61 -3.93 17.26
C ALA A 77 13.07 -4.34 18.65
N ALA A 78 13.91 -3.54 19.30
CA ALA A 78 14.42 -3.82 20.65
C ALA A 78 13.33 -3.78 21.73
N ARG A 79 12.30 -2.94 21.55
CA ARG A 79 11.19 -2.78 22.50
C ARG A 79 10.00 -3.70 22.23
N GLY A 80 10.01 -4.42 21.13
CA GLY A 80 8.89 -5.22 20.68
C GLY A 80 9.30 -6.44 19.85
N ALA A 81 8.73 -6.61 18.69
CA ALA A 81 8.98 -7.72 17.79
C ALA A 81 9.41 -7.24 16.40
N SER A 82 10.23 -8.01 15.71
CA SER A 82 10.65 -7.74 14.33
C SER A 82 10.89 -9.01 13.53
N ALA A 83 10.89 -8.91 12.21
CA ALA A 83 11.31 -9.95 11.28
C ALA A 83 12.54 -9.46 10.47
N PRO A 84 13.77 -9.64 10.97
CA PRO A 84 14.96 -9.08 10.33
C PRO A 84 15.28 -9.70 8.97
N GLU A 85 14.77 -10.90 8.66
CA GLU A 85 14.88 -11.54 7.34
C GLU A 85 13.69 -11.21 6.44
N GLY A 86 12.79 -10.34 6.89
CA GLY A 86 11.69 -9.77 6.15
C GLY A 86 10.38 -10.53 6.21
N MET A 87 9.30 -9.80 5.98
CA MET A 87 7.97 -10.31 5.73
C MET A 87 7.85 -10.62 4.22
N ILE A 88 7.20 -11.72 3.88
CA ILE A 88 7.06 -12.20 2.51
C ILE A 88 5.77 -11.61 1.92
N PRO A 89 5.85 -10.73 0.90
CA PRO A 89 4.67 -10.22 0.20
C PRO A 89 3.97 -11.32 -0.59
N ALA A 90 2.67 -11.14 -0.82
CA ALA A 90 1.91 -11.97 -1.75
C ALA A 90 2.36 -11.69 -3.20
N TYR A 91 2.29 -12.69 -4.06
CA TYR A 91 2.50 -12.51 -5.49
C TYR A 91 1.23 -11.93 -6.16
N PRO A 92 1.39 -10.98 -7.10
CA PRO A 92 2.61 -10.23 -7.38
C PRO A 92 2.91 -9.24 -6.24
N SER A 93 4.20 -9.03 -5.96
CA SER A 93 4.64 -8.08 -4.91
C SER A 93 4.48 -6.63 -5.39
N ILE A 94 3.22 -6.20 -5.53
CA ILE A 94 2.77 -4.90 -6.05
C ILE A 94 1.93 -4.19 -5.00
N THR A 95 1.95 -2.86 -5.01
CA THR A 95 1.38 -1.97 -4.00
C THR A 95 -0.09 -2.28 -3.66
N PHE A 96 -1.00 -2.21 -4.64
CA PHE A 96 -2.43 -2.36 -4.37
C PHE A 96 -2.79 -3.77 -3.90
N PRO A 97 -2.34 -4.87 -4.57
CA PRO A 97 -2.53 -6.21 -4.06
C PRO A 97 -2.08 -6.36 -2.61
N ASN A 98 -0.86 -5.96 -2.27
CA ASN A 98 -0.29 -6.24 -0.96
C ASN A 98 -0.84 -5.37 0.17
N HIS A 99 -1.11 -4.09 -0.06
CA HIS A 99 -1.82 -3.28 0.93
C HIS A 99 -3.21 -3.82 1.22
N TYR A 100 -3.90 -4.32 0.18
CA TYR A 100 -5.23 -4.88 0.36
C TYR A 100 -5.18 -6.29 0.99
N THR A 101 -4.12 -7.07 0.72
CA THR A 101 -3.81 -8.32 1.44
C THR A 101 -3.60 -8.07 2.94
N ILE A 102 -2.81 -7.05 3.33
CA ILE A 102 -2.65 -6.65 4.74
C ILE A 102 -4.00 -6.31 5.37
N ALA A 103 -4.85 -5.60 4.63
CA ALA A 103 -6.13 -5.12 5.13
C ALA A 103 -7.22 -6.20 5.23
N THR A 104 -7.11 -7.32 4.49
CA THR A 104 -8.14 -8.36 4.40
C THR A 104 -7.71 -9.73 4.90
N GLY A 105 -6.40 -9.98 4.98
CA GLY A 105 -5.87 -11.32 5.29
C GLY A 105 -6.10 -12.36 4.20
N LEU A 106 -6.36 -11.90 2.96
CA LEU A 106 -6.59 -12.73 1.79
C LEU A 106 -5.47 -12.53 0.78
N TYR A 107 -5.17 -13.57 -0.02
CA TYR A 107 -4.30 -13.43 -1.18
C TYR A 107 -4.99 -12.65 -2.31
N PRO A 108 -4.23 -12.08 -3.27
CA PRO A 108 -4.79 -11.31 -4.39
C PRO A 108 -5.84 -12.08 -5.19
N GLU A 109 -5.67 -13.37 -5.39
CA GLU A 109 -6.64 -14.23 -6.08
C GLU A 109 -8.00 -14.31 -5.36
N HIS A 110 -8.01 -14.20 -4.02
CA HIS A 110 -9.21 -14.29 -3.21
C HIS A 110 -9.88 -12.92 -2.99
N HIS A 111 -9.12 -11.84 -2.78
CA HIS A 111 -9.72 -10.51 -2.63
C HIS A 111 -9.93 -9.77 -3.96
N GLY A 112 -9.35 -10.26 -5.07
CA GLY A 112 -9.61 -9.81 -6.43
C GLY A 112 -8.91 -8.53 -6.87
N ILE A 113 -8.08 -7.88 -6.04
CA ILE A 113 -7.19 -6.79 -6.43
C ILE A 113 -5.84 -7.40 -6.82
N VAL A 114 -5.74 -7.86 -8.07
CA VAL A 114 -4.61 -8.68 -8.54
C VAL A 114 -3.43 -7.87 -9.08
N ALA A 115 -3.63 -6.58 -9.34
CA ALA A 115 -2.59 -5.63 -9.78
C ALA A 115 -3.05 -4.19 -9.51
N ASN A 116 -2.16 -3.20 -9.74
CA ASN A 116 -2.54 -1.78 -9.73
C ASN A 116 -3.48 -1.39 -10.89
N THR A 117 -3.42 -2.17 -11.97
CA THR A 117 -4.35 -2.04 -13.11
C THR A 117 -4.59 -3.44 -13.69
N PHE A 118 -5.84 -3.85 -13.85
CA PHE A 118 -6.24 -5.14 -14.39
C PHE A 118 -7.59 -5.04 -15.12
N TYR A 119 -7.86 -6.00 -16.00
CA TYR A 119 -9.16 -6.15 -16.62
C TYR A 119 -9.97 -7.25 -15.92
N ASP A 120 -11.24 -6.99 -15.70
CA ASP A 120 -12.20 -7.97 -15.19
C ASP A 120 -13.05 -8.51 -16.34
N PRO A 121 -12.86 -9.77 -16.74
CA PRO A 121 -13.63 -10.37 -17.83
C PRO A 121 -15.14 -10.46 -17.59
N ALA A 122 -15.57 -10.62 -16.34
CA ALA A 122 -16.98 -10.71 -15.97
C ALA A 122 -17.70 -9.35 -16.06
N ARG A 123 -16.97 -8.26 -15.79
CA ARG A 123 -17.49 -6.89 -15.84
C ARG A 123 -17.26 -6.21 -17.20
N ASP A 124 -16.44 -6.78 -18.06
CA ASP A 124 -15.91 -6.15 -19.28
C ASP A 124 -15.34 -4.74 -19.01
N ALA A 125 -14.62 -4.57 -17.91
CA ALA A 125 -14.14 -3.29 -17.42
C ALA A 125 -12.71 -3.38 -16.89
N VAL A 126 -12.01 -2.25 -16.90
CA VAL A 126 -10.65 -2.12 -16.38
C VAL A 126 -10.70 -1.40 -15.03
N TYR A 127 -10.10 -2.01 -14.01
CA TYR A 127 -9.73 -1.33 -12.77
C TYR A 127 -8.41 -0.61 -12.96
N SER A 128 -8.28 0.58 -12.42
CA SER A 128 -7.02 1.30 -12.36
C SER A 128 -6.87 2.06 -11.05
N SER A 129 -5.74 1.88 -10.37
CA SER A 129 -5.37 2.65 -9.17
C SER A 129 -5.24 4.16 -9.42
N ARG A 130 -5.16 4.58 -10.69
CA ARG A 130 -5.08 5.98 -11.11
C ARG A 130 -6.43 6.58 -11.49
N ASP A 131 -7.47 5.76 -11.54
CA ASP A 131 -8.84 6.19 -11.84
C ASP A 131 -9.64 6.34 -10.55
N PRO A 132 -10.01 7.56 -10.15
CA PRO A 132 -10.82 7.79 -8.95
C PRO A 132 -12.15 7.03 -8.95
N ALA A 133 -12.76 6.78 -10.12
CA ALA A 133 -14.00 6.02 -10.22
C ALA A 133 -13.78 4.55 -9.83
N SER A 134 -12.69 3.94 -10.29
CA SER A 134 -12.30 2.59 -9.90
C SER A 134 -11.97 2.51 -8.41
N VAL A 135 -11.15 3.43 -7.91
CA VAL A 135 -10.64 3.42 -6.52
C VAL A 135 -11.76 3.59 -5.49
N THR A 136 -12.82 4.33 -5.81
CA THR A 136 -13.92 4.61 -4.88
C THR A 136 -15.10 3.65 -4.99
N ASP A 137 -15.14 2.77 -6.01
CA ASP A 137 -16.18 1.76 -6.20
C ASP A 137 -15.87 0.49 -5.39
N GLY A 138 -16.59 0.32 -4.27
CA GLY A 138 -16.44 -0.82 -3.36
C GLY A 138 -16.68 -2.18 -4.00
N SER A 139 -17.36 -2.25 -5.15
CA SER A 139 -17.67 -3.51 -5.83
C SER A 139 -16.46 -4.20 -6.50
N TRP A 140 -15.33 -3.50 -6.64
CA TRP A 140 -14.07 -4.10 -7.08
C TRP A 140 -13.38 -4.96 -6.02
N TYR A 141 -13.64 -4.66 -4.74
CA TYR A 141 -12.89 -5.11 -3.58
C TYR A 141 -13.59 -6.28 -2.89
N GLY A 142 -12.98 -7.46 -2.96
CA GLY A 142 -13.44 -8.64 -2.21
C GLY A 142 -12.90 -8.63 -0.76
N GLY A 143 -13.39 -9.56 0.05
CA GLY A 143 -12.99 -9.64 1.46
C GLY A 143 -13.63 -8.55 2.35
N THR A 144 -13.25 -8.55 3.63
CA THR A 144 -13.71 -7.55 4.62
C THR A 144 -12.49 -6.86 5.22
N PRO A 145 -12.16 -5.62 4.80
CA PRO A 145 -11.03 -4.90 5.35
C PRO A 145 -11.15 -4.63 6.86
N LEU A 146 -10.02 -4.50 7.56
CA LEU A 146 -9.96 -4.25 9.01
C LEU A 146 -10.83 -3.07 9.45
N TRP A 147 -10.84 -1.96 8.71
CA TRP A 147 -11.69 -0.80 9.03
C TRP A 147 -13.17 -1.13 8.89
N VAL A 148 -13.56 -1.91 7.86
CA VAL A 148 -14.96 -2.34 7.69
C VAL A 148 -15.37 -3.26 8.83
N LEU A 149 -14.52 -4.22 9.20
CA LEU A 149 -14.78 -5.12 10.33
C LEU A 149 -14.92 -4.34 11.64
N ALA A 150 -14.02 -3.36 11.89
CA ALA A 150 -14.07 -2.51 13.08
C ALA A 150 -15.38 -1.73 13.15
N GLU A 151 -15.75 -1.02 12.06
CA GLU A 151 -16.99 -0.24 12.01
C GLU A 151 -18.24 -1.11 12.17
N GLN A 152 -18.29 -2.28 11.53
CA GLN A 152 -19.41 -3.24 11.66
C GLN A 152 -19.56 -3.78 13.09
N GLN A 153 -18.48 -3.80 13.88
CA GLN A 153 -18.50 -4.20 15.28
C GLN A 153 -18.63 -3.01 16.25
N GLY A 154 -18.94 -1.82 15.75
CA GLY A 154 -19.17 -0.63 16.55
C GLY A 154 -17.90 0.04 17.05
N MET A 155 -16.76 -0.22 16.44
CA MET A 155 -15.46 0.39 16.73
C MET A 155 -15.10 1.39 15.63
N ARG A 156 -14.81 2.64 15.99
CA ARG A 156 -14.44 3.70 15.02
C ARG A 156 -13.04 3.46 14.47
N SER A 157 -12.89 3.71 13.16
CA SER A 157 -11.63 3.59 12.44
C SER A 157 -11.25 4.89 11.72
N ALA A 158 -9.96 5.05 11.45
CA ALA A 158 -9.42 6.16 10.68
C ALA A 158 -8.39 5.64 9.67
N CYS A 159 -8.49 6.07 8.41
CA CYS A 159 -7.55 5.65 7.38
C CYS A 159 -6.87 6.87 6.73
N PHE A 160 -5.55 6.95 6.92
CA PHE A 160 -4.71 7.93 6.26
C PHE A 160 -4.04 7.27 5.06
N PHE A 161 -4.68 7.37 3.87
CA PHE A 161 -4.19 6.89 2.58
C PHE A 161 -3.97 5.37 2.47
N TRP A 162 -4.88 4.54 2.92
CA TRP A 162 -4.78 3.09 2.70
C TRP A 162 -5.56 2.64 1.47
N VAL A 163 -5.01 1.69 0.70
CA VAL A 163 -5.66 1.10 -0.48
C VAL A 163 -7.04 0.56 -0.12
N GLY A 164 -8.07 1.00 -0.85
CA GLY A 164 -9.47 0.63 -0.63
C GLY A 164 -10.20 1.43 0.43
N SER A 165 -9.53 2.30 1.23
CA SER A 165 -10.20 3.06 2.30
C SER A 165 -11.13 4.17 1.79
N GLU A 166 -11.00 4.59 0.54
CA GLU A 166 -11.89 5.55 -0.11
C GLU A 166 -13.17 4.89 -0.66
N ALA A 167 -13.16 3.56 -0.79
CA ALA A 167 -14.25 2.80 -1.39
C ALA A 167 -15.33 2.44 -0.38
N ASP A 168 -16.57 2.35 -0.87
CA ASP A 168 -17.75 1.93 -0.10
C ASP A 168 -17.84 0.39 -0.06
N ILE A 169 -16.87 -0.24 0.61
CA ILE A 169 -16.77 -1.70 0.66
C ILE A 169 -17.82 -2.25 1.61
N GLN A 170 -18.70 -3.11 1.12
CA GLN A 170 -19.84 -3.66 1.87
C GLN A 170 -20.75 -2.58 2.49
N GLY A 171 -20.87 -1.43 1.82
CA GLY A 171 -21.64 -0.28 2.31
C GLY A 171 -21.00 0.44 3.49
N THR A 172 -19.68 0.28 3.71
CA THR A 172 -19.00 0.81 4.89
C THR A 172 -17.67 1.44 4.53
N ARG A 173 -17.48 2.71 4.87
CA ARG A 173 -16.20 3.43 4.85
C ARG A 173 -15.66 3.61 6.26
N PRO A 174 -14.38 3.92 6.44
CA PRO A 174 -13.87 4.36 7.75
C PRO A 174 -14.62 5.59 8.25
N THR A 175 -14.77 5.75 9.58
CA THR A 175 -15.32 6.98 10.18
C THR A 175 -14.53 8.21 9.75
N TYR A 176 -13.20 8.12 9.71
CA TYR A 176 -12.31 9.20 9.24
C TYR A 176 -11.42 8.69 8.12
N TYR A 177 -11.35 9.41 7.02
CA TYR A 177 -10.40 9.08 5.96
C TYR A 177 -10.02 10.32 5.13
N LEU A 178 -8.95 10.21 4.37
CA LEU A 178 -8.53 11.22 3.40
C LEU A 178 -8.44 10.56 2.02
N LYS A 179 -8.79 11.32 0.98
CA LYS A 179 -8.46 10.95 -0.40
C LYS A 179 -6.97 11.06 -0.61
N TYR A 180 -6.41 10.11 -1.34
CA TYR A 180 -4.97 10.06 -1.57
C TYR A 180 -4.46 11.34 -2.25
N ASP A 181 -3.41 11.91 -1.67
CA ASP A 181 -2.66 13.04 -2.18
C ASP A 181 -1.17 12.79 -1.94
N ALA A 182 -0.43 12.53 -3.03
CA ALA A 182 1.01 12.28 -2.97
C ALA A 182 1.80 13.49 -2.45
N GLY A 183 1.27 14.71 -2.65
CA GLY A 183 1.89 15.96 -2.18
C GLY A 183 1.64 16.29 -0.70
N PHE A 184 0.86 15.48 0.02
CA PHE A 184 0.54 15.74 1.43
C PHE A 184 1.79 15.52 2.31
N PRO A 185 2.25 16.56 3.06
CA PRO A 185 3.52 16.49 3.81
C PRO A 185 3.52 15.39 4.89
N ASN A 186 4.58 14.60 4.98
CA ASN A 186 4.70 13.47 5.92
C ASN A 186 4.49 13.87 7.38
N GLY A 187 5.10 14.99 7.82
CA GLY A 187 4.91 15.50 9.17
C GLY A 187 3.44 15.81 9.50
N LYS A 188 2.66 16.28 8.51
CA LYS A 188 1.24 16.55 8.69
C LYS A 188 0.40 15.28 8.76
N ARG A 189 0.82 14.19 8.11
CA ARG A 189 0.18 12.87 8.26
C ARG A 189 0.30 12.39 9.72
N VAL A 190 1.50 12.47 10.29
CA VAL A 190 1.75 12.13 11.71
C VAL A 190 0.95 13.03 12.66
N GLU A 191 0.96 14.36 12.45
CA GLU A 191 0.19 15.32 13.26
C GLU A 191 -1.31 14.97 13.27
N GLN A 192 -1.88 14.57 12.11
CA GLN A 192 -3.28 14.18 12.00
C GLN A 192 -3.59 12.88 12.76
N VAL A 193 -2.73 11.87 12.67
CA VAL A 193 -2.87 10.62 13.45
C VAL A 193 -2.86 10.93 14.95
N LEU A 194 -1.93 11.76 15.40
CA LEU A 194 -1.87 12.19 16.80
C LEU A 194 -3.06 13.06 17.20
N ALA A 195 -3.65 13.82 16.27
CA ALA A 195 -4.89 14.56 16.52
C ALA A 195 -6.09 13.62 16.75
N TRP A 196 -6.19 12.53 15.99
CA TRP A 196 -7.22 11.51 16.22
C TRP A 196 -7.10 10.84 17.58
N LEU A 197 -5.88 10.59 18.08
CA LEU A 197 -5.67 10.05 19.44
C LEU A 197 -6.12 11.01 20.55
N ARG A 198 -6.22 12.32 20.30
CA ARG A 198 -6.70 13.33 21.26
C ARG A 198 -8.22 13.52 21.28
N LEU A 199 -8.96 12.88 20.37
CA LEU A 199 -10.42 12.95 20.37
C LEU A 199 -11.01 12.34 21.65
N PRO A 200 -12.24 12.76 22.06
CA PRO A 200 -12.98 12.09 23.12
C PRO A 200 -13.14 10.58 22.86
N ALA A 201 -13.12 9.76 23.90
CA ALA A 201 -13.13 8.29 23.76
C ALA A 201 -14.26 7.77 22.86
N GLN A 202 -15.43 8.39 22.90
CA GLN A 202 -16.57 8.03 22.06
C GLN A 202 -16.33 8.24 20.55
N GLN A 203 -15.44 9.18 20.19
CA GLN A 203 -15.12 9.55 18.80
C GLN A 203 -13.74 9.08 18.35
N ARG A 204 -12.88 8.69 19.32
CA ARG A 204 -11.49 8.29 19.06
C ARG A 204 -11.45 6.98 18.29
N PRO A 205 -10.80 6.94 17.11
CA PRO A 205 -10.65 5.68 16.38
C PRO A 205 -9.71 4.73 17.14
N HIS A 206 -10.13 3.48 17.29
CA HIS A 206 -9.31 2.43 17.89
C HIS A 206 -8.38 1.78 16.85
N PHE A 207 -8.77 1.79 15.59
CA PHE A 207 -7.94 1.35 14.48
C PHE A 207 -7.57 2.53 13.59
N ILE A 208 -6.27 2.74 13.38
CA ILE A 208 -5.74 3.81 12.55
C ILE A 208 -4.76 3.24 11.55
N THR A 209 -4.90 3.58 10.26
CA THR A 209 -3.88 3.30 9.26
C THR A 209 -3.14 4.58 8.87
N LEU A 210 -1.85 4.45 8.52
CA LEU A 210 -1.00 5.54 8.06
C LEU A 210 -0.07 5.03 6.95
N TYR A 211 -0.01 5.75 5.82
CA TYR A 211 0.76 5.34 4.64
C TYR A 211 1.76 6.41 4.21
N PHE A 212 2.93 5.95 3.75
CA PHE A 212 4.01 6.74 3.15
C PHE A 212 4.55 6.07 1.90
N SER A 213 4.88 6.86 0.86
CA SER A 213 5.33 6.36 -0.46
C SER A 213 6.78 6.71 -0.82
N ASP A 214 7.52 7.33 0.07
CA ASP A 214 8.80 7.97 -0.24
C ASP A 214 9.87 6.97 -0.68
N ALA A 215 9.97 5.81 0.01
CA ALA A 215 10.99 4.81 -0.30
C ALA A 215 10.73 4.13 -1.65
N ASP A 216 9.46 3.83 -1.98
CA ASP A 216 9.04 3.29 -3.26
C ASP A 216 9.36 4.26 -4.41
N SER A 217 8.93 5.51 -4.25
CA SER A 217 9.13 6.55 -5.27
C SER A 217 10.62 6.78 -5.56
N ALA A 218 11.45 6.86 -4.52
CA ALA A 218 12.90 6.98 -4.66
C ALA A 218 13.51 5.71 -5.30
N GLY A 219 13.04 4.53 -4.90
CA GLY A 219 13.47 3.24 -5.43
C GLY A 219 13.23 3.12 -6.93
N HIS A 220 12.05 3.47 -7.41
CA HIS A 220 11.72 3.48 -8.83
C HIS A 220 12.57 4.44 -9.63
N GLN A 221 12.78 5.65 -9.11
CA GLN A 221 13.45 6.72 -9.84
C GLN A 221 14.97 6.57 -9.87
N TYR A 222 15.57 6.17 -8.74
CA TYR A 222 17.02 6.20 -8.54
C TYR A 222 17.64 4.82 -8.28
N GLY A 223 16.83 3.79 -8.11
CA GLY A 223 17.25 2.45 -7.72
C GLY A 223 17.39 2.25 -6.21
N PRO A 224 17.27 0.99 -5.73
CA PRO A 224 17.18 0.65 -4.31
C PRO A 224 18.44 0.96 -3.49
N ASP A 225 19.57 1.18 -4.17
CA ASP A 225 20.88 1.36 -3.55
C ASP A 225 21.33 2.83 -3.54
N SER A 226 20.45 3.73 -3.99
CA SER A 226 20.78 5.14 -4.20
C SER A 226 20.82 5.97 -2.90
N PRO A 227 21.57 7.08 -2.87
CA PRO A 227 21.51 8.03 -1.77
C PRO A 227 20.10 8.58 -1.52
N GLN A 228 19.29 8.73 -2.57
CA GLN A 228 17.91 9.21 -2.46
C GLN A 228 17.01 8.23 -1.70
N VAL A 229 17.23 6.92 -1.85
CA VAL A 229 16.56 5.92 -1.01
C VAL A 229 17.03 6.01 0.44
N ALA A 230 18.33 6.25 0.68
CA ALA A 230 18.83 6.48 2.03
C ALA A 230 18.19 7.70 2.69
N ASP A 231 18.06 8.82 1.95
CA ASP A 231 17.39 10.04 2.43
C ASP A 231 15.90 9.77 2.76
N ALA A 232 15.20 9.01 1.90
CA ALA A 232 13.82 8.61 2.16
C ALA A 232 13.70 7.72 3.41
N VAL A 233 14.61 6.78 3.62
CA VAL A 233 14.67 5.93 4.82
C VAL A 233 14.84 6.78 6.07
N HIS A 234 15.77 7.76 6.05
CA HIS A 234 16.01 8.63 7.19
C HIS A 234 14.81 9.53 7.51
N GLU A 235 14.16 10.09 6.49
CA GLU A 235 12.94 10.90 6.68
C GLU A 235 11.81 10.05 7.28
N LEU A 236 11.57 8.85 6.76
CA LEU A 236 10.54 7.96 7.27
C LEU A 236 10.84 7.50 8.70
N ASP A 237 12.09 7.16 9.01
CA ASP A 237 12.51 6.81 10.37
C ASP A 237 12.29 7.96 11.36
N TYR A 238 12.62 9.21 10.95
CA TYR A 238 12.33 10.41 11.73
C TYR A 238 10.84 10.60 12.01
N GLN A 239 9.98 10.36 10.99
CA GLN A 239 8.53 10.47 11.18
C GLN A 239 7.99 9.35 12.10
N ILE A 240 8.54 8.14 12.04
CA ILE A 240 8.23 7.07 13.00
C ILE A 240 8.65 7.48 14.41
N GLY A 241 9.82 8.08 14.60
CA GLY A 241 10.25 8.60 15.88
C GLY A 241 9.29 9.63 16.48
N LYS A 242 8.80 10.58 15.65
CA LYS A 242 7.77 11.55 16.06
C LYS A 242 6.46 10.89 16.45
N LEU A 243 6.01 9.89 15.68
CA LEU A 243 4.79 9.14 15.97
C LEU A 243 4.91 8.41 17.32
N VAL A 244 6.01 7.71 17.56
CA VAL A 244 6.30 7.01 18.82
C VAL A 244 6.28 7.97 20.00
N ALA A 245 6.96 9.12 19.90
CA ALA A 245 6.97 10.14 20.94
C ALA A 245 5.55 10.68 21.24
N GLY A 246 4.75 10.93 20.21
CA GLY A 246 3.36 11.39 20.36
C GLY A 246 2.43 10.32 20.97
N ILE A 247 2.62 9.05 20.62
CA ILE A 247 1.91 7.92 21.24
C ILE A 247 2.22 7.86 22.74
N GLN A 248 3.49 7.95 23.13
CA GLN A 248 3.90 7.94 24.53
C GLN A 248 3.27 9.09 25.33
N GLN A 249 3.24 10.30 24.75
CA GLN A 249 2.61 11.48 25.37
C GLN A 249 1.09 11.34 25.54
N SER A 250 0.43 10.54 24.71
CA SER A 250 -1.02 10.32 24.79
C SER A 250 -1.45 9.53 26.03
N ASN A 251 -0.54 8.76 26.64
CA ASN A 251 -0.81 7.80 27.71
C ASN A 251 -1.88 6.75 27.37
N LEU A 252 -2.17 6.52 26.09
CA LEU A 252 -3.11 5.52 25.63
C LEU A 252 -2.41 4.15 25.42
N PRO A 253 -3.11 3.03 25.61
CA PRO A 253 -2.58 1.70 25.30
C PRO A 253 -2.61 1.47 23.79
N VAL A 254 -1.58 1.94 23.08
CA VAL A 254 -1.46 1.84 21.61
C VAL A 254 -0.42 0.79 21.26
N ASP A 255 -0.81 -0.20 20.47
CA ASP A 255 0.10 -1.09 19.76
C ASP A 255 0.40 -0.48 18.37
N LEU A 256 1.67 -0.25 18.11
CA LEU A 256 2.18 0.27 16.84
C LEU A 256 2.75 -0.88 16.01
N ILE A 257 2.25 -1.04 14.80
CA ILE A 257 2.74 -2.00 13.81
C ILE A 257 3.25 -1.21 12.61
N VAL A 258 4.51 -1.42 12.21
CA VAL A 258 5.13 -0.79 11.04
C VAL A 258 5.51 -1.88 10.05
N VAL A 259 4.95 -1.81 8.85
CA VAL A 259 5.14 -2.77 7.76
C VAL A 259 5.54 -2.06 6.47
N ALA A 260 5.87 -2.84 5.46
CA ALA A 260 5.78 -2.43 4.07
C ALA A 260 4.99 -3.49 3.30
N ASP A 261 4.55 -3.16 2.13
CA ASP A 261 3.80 -4.03 1.24
C ASP A 261 4.72 -4.93 0.39
N HIS A 262 5.91 -4.43 0.04
CA HIS A 262 6.98 -5.12 -0.68
C HIS A 262 8.32 -4.40 -0.47
N GLY A 263 9.37 -4.97 -1.04
CA GLY A 263 10.67 -4.34 -1.18
C GLY A 263 10.89 -3.75 -2.57
N MET A 264 12.16 -3.67 -2.99
CA MET A 264 12.57 -3.07 -4.26
C MET A 264 13.82 -3.75 -4.79
N ALA A 265 13.84 -4.13 -6.08
CA ALA A 265 15.01 -4.65 -6.76
C ALA A 265 15.56 -3.66 -7.79
N LYS A 266 16.87 -3.65 -7.99
CA LYS A 266 17.49 -2.90 -9.08
C LYS A 266 17.17 -3.60 -10.39
N VAL A 267 16.64 -2.86 -11.37
CA VAL A 267 16.31 -3.43 -12.69
C VAL A 267 17.61 -3.69 -13.48
N GLU A 268 17.68 -4.85 -14.10
CA GLU A 268 18.81 -5.27 -14.93
C GLU A 268 18.44 -5.29 -16.41
N GLY A 269 19.32 -4.71 -17.22
CA GLY A 269 19.18 -4.71 -18.67
C GLY A 269 18.03 -3.84 -19.21
N PRO A 270 17.75 -3.93 -20.51
CA PRO A 270 16.66 -3.23 -21.16
C PRO A 270 15.30 -3.90 -20.85
N THR A 271 14.21 -3.15 -21.11
CA THR A 271 12.85 -3.72 -21.08
C THR A 271 12.74 -4.95 -21.97
N VAL A 272 12.18 -6.02 -21.44
CA VAL A 272 11.87 -7.26 -22.16
C VAL A 272 10.48 -7.19 -22.73
N TYR A 273 10.36 -7.13 -24.04
CA TYR A 273 9.09 -7.02 -24.74
C TYR A 273 8.59 -8.40 -25.20
N LEU A 274 7.39 -8.80 -24.77
CA LEU A 274 6.83 -10.12 -25.05
C LEU A 274 6.48 -10.33 -26.54
N ASP A 275 6.18 -9.26 -27.28
CA ASP A 275 5.92 -9.31 -28.73
C ASP A 275 7.14 -9.81 -29.53
N GLN A 276 8.35 -9.58 -29.04
CA GLN A 276 9.58 -10.08 -29.66
C GLN A 276 9.71 -11.62 -29.58
N TYR A 277 8.91 -12.25 -28.75
CA TYR A 277 8.87 -13.71 -28.58
C TYR A 277 7.66 -14.36 -29.28
N GLY A 278 6.96 -13.60 -30.12
CA GLY A 278 5.87 -14.10 -30.94
C GLY A 278 4.47 -13.91 -30.35
N LEU A 279 4.32 -13.10 -29.32
CA LEU A 279 3.01 -12.72 -28.80
C LEU A 279 2.23 -11.94 -29.89
N ASN A 280 1.07 -12.48 -30.31
CA ASN A 280 0.20 -11.83 -31.27
C ASN A 280 -0.96 -11.12 -30.54
N PRO A 281 -1.02 -9.76 -30.58
CA PRO A 281 -2.08 -9.00 -29.92
C PRO A 281 -3.49 -9.38 -30.37
N LEU A 282 -3.66 -9.94 -31.56
CA LEU A 282 -4.95 -10.35 -32.10
C LEU A 282 -5.58 -11.53 -31.35
N TRP A 283 -4.83 -12.26 -30.54
CA TRP A 283 -5.36 -13.36 -29.71
C TRP A 283 -6.09 -12.87 -28.47
N PHE A 284 -5.93 -11.59 -28.11
CA PHE A 284 -6.42 -11.06 -26.83
C PHE A 284 -7.62 -10.13 -27.00
N LYS A 285 -8.55 -10.21 -26.08
CA LYS A 285 -9.60 -9.21 -25.85
C LYS A 285 -9.00 -7.96 -25.22
N ARG A 286 -8.07 -8.16 -24.29
CA ARG A 286 -7.30 -7.11 -23.60
C ARG A 286 -5.88 -7.58 -23.28
N ILE A 287 -4.98 -6.61 -23.21
CA ILE A 287 -3.64 -6.73 -22.60
C ILE A 287 -3.49 -5.55 -21.67
N VAL A 288 -3.13 -5.80 -20.41
CA VAL A 288 -2.94 -4.77 -19.39
C VAL A 288 -1.59 -5.01 -18.71
N GLY A 289 -0.59 -4.20 -19.01
CA GLY A 289 0.79 -4.48 -18.60
C GLY A 289 1.29 -5.79 -19.21
N THR A 290 1.57 -6.78 -18.37
CA THR A 290 1.92 -8.15 -18.78
C THR A 290 0.77 -9.15 -18.60
N ALA A 291 -0.38 -8.70 -18.06
CA ALA A 291 -1.55 -9.54 -17.92
C ALA A 291 -2.29 -9.69 -19.27
N LEU A 292 -2.53 -10.92 -19.67
CA LEU A 292 -3.02 -11.31 -20.98
C LEU A 292 -4.45 -11.90 -20.85
N TYR A 293 -5.43 -11.30 -21.54
CA TYR A 293 -6.84 -11.73 -21.48
C TYR A 293 -7.28 -12.24 -22.86
N PRO A 294 -7.16 -13.55 -23.13
CA PRO A 294 -7.41 -14.13 -24.44
C PRO A 294 -8.89 -14.06 -24.84
N LYS A 295 -9.16 -14.12 -26.15
CA LYS A 295 -10.51 -14.19 -26.71
C LYS A 295 -11.15 -15.56 -26.52
N SER A 296 -10.32 -16.59 -26.48
CA SER A 296 -10.73 -17.99 -26.34
C SER A 296 -9.66 -18.83 -25.65
N GLU A 297 -10.02 -20.01 -25.18
CA GLU A 297 -9.11 -21.02 -24.65
C GLU A 297 -8.02 -21.40 -25.68
N ALA A 298 -8.39 -21.51 -26.94
CA ALA A 298 -7.45 -21.79 -28.02
C ALA A 298 -6.45 -20.65 -28.24
N ASP A 299 -6.84 -19.41 -28.00
CA ASP A 299 -5.92 -18.25 -28.10
C ASP A 299 -5.01 -18.15 -26.87
N ALA A 300 -5.49 -18.55 -25.68
CA ALA A 300 -4.63 -18.71 -24.50
C ALA A 300 -3.55 -19.78 -24.74
N GLU A 301 -3.90 -20.92 -25.32
CA GLU A 301 -2.96 -21.98 -25.65
C GLU A 301 -1.91 -21.52 -26.68
N LYS A 302 -2.34 -20.81 -27.74
CA LYS A 302 -1.39 -20.22 -28.71
C LYS A 302 -0.40 -19.26 -28.04
N ALA A 303 -0.88 -18.42 -27.14
CA ALA A 303 -0.03 -17.47 -26.42
C ALA A 303 0.97 -18.18 -25.49
N TYR A 304 0.50 -19.22 -24.79
CA TYR A 304 1.35 -20.05 -23.94
C TYR A 304 2.46 -20.74 -24.76
N GLU A 305 2.13 -21.43 -25.86
CA GLU A 305 3.10 -22.10 -26.71
C GLU A 305 4.06 -21.12 -27.42
N ALA A 306 3.58 -19.92 -27.76
CA ALA A 306 4.42 -18.90 -28.37
C ALA A 306 5.51 -18.38 -27.41
N LEU A 307 5.22 -18.28 -26.10
CA LEU A 307 6.12 -17.68 -25.11
C LEU A 307 6.89 -18.69 -24.26
N LYS A 308 6.35 -19.91 -24.07
CA LYS A 308 6.95 -20.94 -23.22
C LYS A 308 8.36 -21.32 -23.66
N GLY A 309 9.32 -21.17 -22.74
CA GLY A 309 10.72 -21.56 -22.98
C GLY A 309 11.47 -20.69 -23.99
N LYS A 310 10.90 -19.52 -24.39
CA LYS A 310 11.55 -18.62 -25.35
C LYS A 310 12.61 -17.71 -24.73
N SER A 311 12.61 -17.55 -23.41
CA SER A 311 13.57 -16.73 -22.69
C SER A 311 13.82 -17.33 -21.30
N ASP A 312 15.00 -17.10 -20.77
CA ASP A 312 15.37 -17.37 -19.38
C ASP A 312 14.93 -16.25 -18.42
N LYS A 313 14.46 -15.12 -18.95
CA LYS A 313 14.05 -13.93 -18.18
C LYS A 313 12.63 -14.00 -17.63
N PHE A 314 11.81 -14.93 -18.11
CA PHE A 314 10.46 -15.15 -17.62
C PHE A 314 10.02 -16.60 -17.76
N LEU A 315 9.12 -17.02 -16.88
CA LEU A 315 8.37 -18.26 -16.97
C LEU A 315 6.96 -17.95 -17.45
N VAL A 316 6.35 -18.92 -18.09
CA VAL A 316 4.99 -18.84 -18.61
C VAL A 316 4.21 -20.03 -18.11
N TYR A 317 3.05 -19.76 -17.53
CA TYR A 317 2.14 -20.78 -17.03
C TYR A 317 0.73 -20.55 -17.61
N ARG A 318 0.03 -21.62 -17.96
CA ARG A 318 -1.43 -21.52 -18.01
C ARG A 318 -1.90 -21.21 -16.60
N ARG A 319 -2.91 -20.36 -16.41
CA ARG A 319 -3.34 -19.93 -15.09
C ARG A 319 -3.52 -21.10 -14.12
N SER A 320 -4.22 -22.17 -14.54
CA SER A 320 -4.41 -23.37 -13.72
C SER A 320 -3.15 -24.20 -13.43
N GLN A 321 -1.99 -23.81 -13.98
CA GLN A 321 -0.69 -24.46 -13.80
C GLN A 321 0.31 -23.56 -13.07
N VAL A 322 -0.10 -22.39 -12.60
CA VAL A 322 0.72 -21.53 -11.75
C VAL A 322 1.07 -22.29 -10.47
N PRO A 323 2.35 -22.26 -10.03
CA PRO A 323 2.75 -22.94 -8.81
C PRO A 323 1.88 -22.52 -7.60
N PRO A 324 1.38 -23.48 -6.80
CA PRO A 324 0.47 -23.18 -5.69
C PRO A 324 1.00 -22.22 -4.64
N ASP A 325 2.33 -22.15 -4.47
CA ASP A 325 3.00 -21.24 -3.54
C ASP A 325 2.95 -19.76 -3.97
N LEU A 326 2.53 -19.48 -5.20
CA LEU A 326 2.28 -18.11 -5.66
C LEU A 326 0.87 -17.63 -5.31
N HIS A 327 -0.09 -18.50 -5.01
CA HIS A 327 -1.47 -18.12 -4.75
C HIS A 327 -2.04 -17.16 -5.80
N PHE A 328 -1.92 -17.60 -7.10
CA PHE A 328 -2.25 -16.76 -8.24
C PHE A 328 -2.73 -17.61 -9.42
N ASP A 329 -3.72 -18.47 -9.18
CA ASP A 329 -4.19 -19.46 -10.17
C ASP A 329 -5.72 -19.52 -10.35
N SER A 330 -6.48 -18.84 -9.49
CA SER A 330 -7.92 -19.03 -9.38
C SER A 330 -8.77 -17.85 -9.88
N ASN A 331 -8.21 -16.63 -9.97
CA ASN A 331 -8.98 -15.44 -10.31
C ASN A 331 -8.88 -15.07 -11.81
N PRO A 332 -9.99 -14.94 -12.55
CA PRO A 332 -9.95 -14.54 -13.96
C PRO A 332 -9.28 -13.18 -14.24
N ARG A 333 -9.19 -12.29 -13.23
CA ARG A 333 -8.52 -10.99 -13.33
C ARG A 333 -7.00 -11.11 -13.48
N GLU A 334 -6.40 -12.26 -13.19
CA GLU A 334 -4.97 -12.55 -13.34
C GLU A 334 -4.53 -12.66 -14.79
N GLY A 335 -5.47 -12.97 -15.69
CA GLY A 335 -5.20 -13.27 -17.09
C GLY A 335 -4.81 -14.74 -17.32
N ASP A 336 -4.53 -15.10 -18.59
CA ASP A 336 -4.07 -16.42 -19.01
C ASP A 336 -3.40 -16.30 -20.40
N PRO A 337 -2.16 -16.72 -20.62
CA PRO A 337 -1.22 -17.25 -19.62
C PRO A 337 -0.69 -16.18 -18.65
N VAL A 338 -0.22 -16.65 -17.50
CA VAL A 338 0.46 -15.82 -16.48
C VAL A 338 1.96 -15.78 -16.78
N ILE A 339 2.53 -14.59 -16.78
CA ILE A 339 3.96 -14.35 -17.05
C ILE A 339 4.65 -13.99 -15.73
N VAL A 340 5.62 -14.80 -15.32
CA VAL A 340 6.38 -14.63 -14.07
C VAL A 340 7.83 -14.29 -14.39
N PRO A 341 8.34 -13.09 -14.06
CA PRO A 341 9.74 -12.75 -14.22
C PRO A 341 10.64 -13.67 -13.36
N THR A 342 11.79 -14.07 -13.89
CA THR A 342 12.75 -14.95 -13.21
C THR A 342 13.85 -14.20 -12.44
N GLY A 343 13.95 -12.90 -12.66
CA GLY A 343 14.95 -12.02 -12.08
C GLY A 343 14.47 -10.57 -12.19
N PRO A 344 15.32 -9.58 -11.87
CA PRO A 344 14.97 -8.17 -11.85
C PRO A 344 14.84 -7.56 -13.25
N TYR A 345 14.12 -8.24 -14.12
CA TYR A 345 13.85 -7.80 -15.48
C TYR A 345 12.51 -7.06 -15.54
N TYR A 346 12.50 -5.91 -16.20
CA TYR A 346 11.27 -5.18 -16.44
C TYR A 346 10.60 -5.70 -17.71
N LEU A 347 9.40 -6.28 -17.57
CA LEU A 347 8.65 -6.87 -18.67
C LEU A 347 7.52 -5.94 -19.13
N ALA A 348 7.27 -5.91 -20.44
CA ALA A 348 6.12 -5.28 -21.05
C ALA A 348 5.60 -6.11 -22.23
N ALA A 349 4.32 -6.00 -22.56
CA ALA A 349 3.75 -6.77 -23.68
C ALA A 349 4.33 -6.34 -25.01
N ALA A 350 4.42 -5.03 -25.25
CA ALA A 350 5.00 -4.41 -26.45
C ALA A 350 5.49 -2.99 -26.12
N PRO A 351 6.33 -2.37 -26.99
CA PRO A 351 6.69 -0.97 -26.87
C PRO A 351 5.45 -0.06 -26.90
N ASP A 352 5.43 0.94 -26.02
CA ASP A 352 4.37 1.95 -25.93
C ASP A 352 4.97 3.32 -26.23
N ALA A 353 4.52 3.97 -27.31
CA ALA A 353 5.03 5.27 -27.74
C ALA A 353 4.79 6.39 -26.69
N GLN A 354 3.88 6.17 -25.73
CA GLN A 354 3.57 7.10 -24.65
C GLN A 354 4.40 6.87 -23.38
N ARG A 355 5.22 5.81 -23.33
CA ARG A 355 6.07 5.47 -22.19
C ARG A 355 7.55 5.55 -22.56
N PRO A 356 8.42 5.91 -21.61
CA PRO A 356 9.86 5.81 -21.82
C PRO A 356 10.26 4.39 -22.22
N ASN A 357 11.13 4.24 -23.22
CA ASN A 357 11.67 2.92 -23.59
C ASN A 357 12.64 2.37 -22.55
N ALA A 358 13.21 3.24 -21.69
CA ALA A 358 14.07 2.82 -20.61
C ALA A 358 13.22 2.30 -19.44
N PRO A 359 13.62 1.15 -18.83
CA PRO A 359 12.97 0.67 -17.62
C PRO A 359 13.25 1.63 -16.45
N PRO A 360 12.45 1.57 -15.35
CA PRO A 360 12.77 2.29 -14.12
C PRO A 360 14.11 1.79 -13.53
N ALA A 361 14.74 2.59 -12.68
CA ALA A 361 16.00 2.20 -12.04
C ALA A 361 15.80 1.06 -11.01
N GLY A 362 14.63 1.02 -10.37
CA GLY A 362 14.18 -0.07 -9.51
C GLY A 362 12.75 -0.49 -9.82
N ALA A 363 12.42 -1.75 -9.56
CA ALA A 363 11.09 -2.32 -9.74
C ALA A 363 10.80 -3.39 -8.69
N HIS A 364 9.53 -3.76 -8.61
CA HIS A 364 8.97 -4.80 -7.77
C HIS A 364 7.89 -5.56 -8.55
N GLY A 365 7.19 -6.50 -7.92
CA GLY A 365 6.20 -7.36 -8.59
C GLY A 365 6.72 -8.77 -8.85
N TYR A 366 7.91 -9.08 -8.33
CA TYR A 366 8.58 -10.37 -8.51
C TYR A 366 8.16 -11.38 -7.45
N ASP A 367 8.46 -12.64 -7.70
CA ASP A 367 8.30 -13.72 -6.71
C ASP A 367 9.30 -13.57 -5.57
N ALA A 368 8.81 -13.31 -4.37
CA ALA A 368 9.65 -13.11 -3.17
C ALA A 368 10.39 -14.37 -2.72
N ASN A 369 9.97 -15.56 -3.14
CA ASN A 369 10.68 -16.80 -2.87
C ASN A 369 11.95 -16.93 -3.72
N ARG A 370 11.96 -16.31 -4.89
CA ARG A 370 13.11 -16.25 -5.80
C ARG A 370 13.96 -14.99 -5.61
N MET A 371 13.32 -13.90 -5.24
CA MET A 371 13.94 -12.57 -5.11
C MET A 371 13.74 -12.01 -3.70
N PRO A 372 14.69 -12.27 -2.77
CA PRO A 372 14.60 -11.78 -1.40
C PRO A 372 14.45 -10.25 -1.27
N GLU A 373 14.87 -9.51 -2.31
CA GLU A 373 14.72 -8.05 -2.40
C GLU A 373 13.25 -7.60 -2.37
N MET A 374 12.31 -8.51 -2.63
CA MET A 374 10.88 -8.23 -2.51
C MET A 374 10.37 -8.28 -1.07
N LYS A 375 11.14 -8.87 -0.14
CA LYS A 375 10.72 -8.94 1.26
C LYS A 375 10.65 -7.54 1.89
N ALA A 376 9.64 -7.38 2.73
CA ALA A 376 9.26 -6.13 3.36
C ALA A 376 9.64 -6.10 4.85
N ILE A 377 9.69 -4.90 5.45
CA ILE A 377 9.89 -4.77 6.90
C ILE A 377 8.68 -5.24 7.70
N PHE A 378 8.94 -5.68 8.94
CA PHE A 378 7.93 -5.86 9.99
C PHE A 378 8.51 -5.45 11.34
N PHE A 379 7.83 -4.52 12.02
CA PHE A 379 8.08 -4.13 13.40
C PHE A 379 6.76 -4.01 14.14
N ALA A 380 6.71 -4.44 15.39
CA ALA A 380 5.55 -4.27 16.25
C ALA A 380 6.00 -3.98 17.69
N ALA A 381 5.44 -2.96 18.32
CA ALA A 381 5.72 -2.63 19.71
C ALA A 381 4.48 -2.02 20.39
N GLY A 382 4.27 -2.34 21.66
CA GLY A 382 3.14 -1.80 22.41
C GLY A 382 2.84 -2.59 23.69
N PRO A 383 1.75 -2.23 24.36
CA PRO A 383 1.38 -2.88 25.63
C PRO A 383 1.08 -4.38 25.49
N ASP A 384 0.54 -4.83 24.36
CA ASP A 384 0.17 -6.22 24.12
C ASP A 384 1.22 -7.02 23.34
N ILE A 385 2.32 -6.36 22.94
CA ILE A 385 3.44 -6.97 22.21
C ILE A 385 4.57 -7.33 23.19
N ARG A 386 5.12 -8.54 23.06
CA ARG A 386 6.29 -9.00 23.82
C ARG A 386 7.55 -8.28 23.32
N PRO A 387 8.42 -7.81 24.24
CA PRO A 387 9.69 -7.21 23.85
C PRO A 387 10.69 -8.26 23.33
N GLU A 388 11.62 -7.82 22.51
CA GLU A 388 12.81 -8.56 22.04
C GLU A 388 12.48 -9.89 21.33
N VAL A 389 11.33 -9.94 20.60
CA VAL A 389 10.96 -11.13 19.83
C VAL A 389 11.45 -10.99 18.39
N THR A 390 12.23 -11.94 17.95
CA THR A 390 12.65 -12.09 16.56
C THR A 390 11.84 -13.19 15.89
N LEU A 391 11.19 -12.86 14.77
CA LEU A 391 10.42 -13.80 13.97
C LEU A 391 11.23 -14.27 12.75
N PRO A 392 11.06 -15.52 12.31
CA PRO A 392 11.49 -15.95 11.00
C PRO A 392 10.66 -15.21 9.93
N PRO A 393 11.04 -15.27 8.63
CA PRO A 393 10.19 -14.78 7.54
C PRO A 393 8.79 -15.39 7.62
N PHE A 394 7.78 -14.56 7.37
CA PHE A 394 6.38 -14.97 7.37
C PHE A 394 5.59 -14.20 6.31
N GLU A 395 4.47 -14.75 5.89
CA GLU A 395 3.64 -14.17 4.83
C GLU A 395 2.76 -13.03 5.32
N ILE A 396 2.63 -12.01 4.48
CA ILE A 396 1.95 -10.74 4.73
C ILE A 396 0.46 -10.90 5.12
N VAL A 397 -0.22 -11.95 4.65
CA VAL A 397 -1.62 -12.27 4.99
C VAL A 397 -1.86 -12.40 6.51
N ASN A 398 -0.80 -12.71 7.27
CA ASN A 398 -0.88 -12.95 8.71
C ASN A 398 -0.99 -11.65 9.54
N ILE A 399 -0.83 -10.47 8.93
CA ILE A 399 -1.00 -9.17 9.60
C ILE A 399 -2.47 -8.94 9.99
N TYR A 400 -3.41 -9.31 9.13
CA TYR A 400 -4.84 -9.15 9.42
C TYR A 400 -5.29 -9.81 10.74
N PRO A 401 -5.09 -11.12 10.94
CA PRO A 401 -5.51 -11.76 12.18
C PRO A 401 -4.75 -11.25 13.40
N LEU A 402 -3.50 -10.78 13.28
CA LEU A 402 -2.77 -10.12 14.35
C LEU A 402 -3.49 -8.84 14.80
N VAL A 403 -3.77 -7.92 13.85
CA VAL A 403 -4.45 -6.64 14.13
C VAL A 403 -5.84 -6.89 14.70
N ALA A 404 -6.62 -7.80 14.10
CA ALA A 404 -7.95 -8.15 14.61
C ALA A 404 -7.88 -8.69 16.06
N ARG A 405 -6.88 -9.51 16.39
CA ARG A 405 -6.67 -10.03 17.74
C ARG A 405 -6.32 -8.93 18.73
N LEU A 406 -5.42 -8.01 18.39
CA LEU A 406 -5.05 -6.86 19.23
C LEU A 406 -6.24 -5.96 19.52
N LEU A 407 -7.07 -5.67 18.52
CA LEU A 407 -8.30 -4.88 18.67
C LEU A 407 -9.44 -5.65 19.36
N GLY A 408 -9.31 -6.97 19.53
CA GLY A 408 -10.36 -7.83 20.03
C GLY A 408 -11.59 -7.90 19.12
N LEU A 409 -11.37 -7.83 17.79
CA LEU A 409 -12.39 -8.01 16.76
C LEU A 409 -12.66 -9.49 16.50
N ASP A 410 -13.90 -9.82 16.29
CA ASP A 410 -14.35 -11.19 16.03
C ASP A 410 -14.34 -11.49 14.53
N ILE A 411 -13.29 -12.18 14.06
CA ILE A 411 -13.14 -12.58 12.65
C ILE A 411 -14.04 -13.77 12.24
N THR A 412 -14.71 -14.43 13.18
CA THR A 412 -15.68 -15.49 12.83
C THR A 412 -16.98 -14.90 12.26
N LYS A 413 -17.20 -13.61 12.41
CA LYS A 413 -18.35 -12.85 11.87
C LYS A 413 -18.13 -12.23 10.50
N LEU A 414 -17.04 -12.58 9.83
CA LEU A 414 -16.77 -12.10 8.47
C LEU A 414 -17.86 -12.58 7.49
N ARG A 415 -18.45 -11.64 6.75
CA ARG A 415 -19.50 -11.95 5.76
C ARG A 415 -18.96 -12.63 4.50
N THR A 416 -17.67 -12.50 4.26
CA THR A 416 -16.98 -12.97 3.04
C THR A 416 -16.34 -14.34 3.19
N GLY A 417 -16.55 -15.03 4.31
CA GLY A 417 -15.92 -16.33 4.57
C GLY A 417 -14.58 -16.22 5.30
N PRO A 418 -13.86 -17.33 5.43
CA PRO A 418 -12.58 -17.39 6.14
C PRO A 418 -11.50 -16.58 5.40
N ILE A 419 -10.48 -16.18 6.16
CA ILE A 419 -9.27 -15.55 5.65
C ILE A 419 -8.16 -16.59 5.42
N ASP A 420 -7.16 -16.24 4.61
CA ASP A 420 -5.97 -17.08 4.38
C ASP A 420 -4.97 -16.96 5.54
N GLY A 421 -4.90 -15.77 6.14
CA GLY A 421 -3.99 -15.46 7.24
C GLY A 421 -4.28 -16.28 8.50
N LYS A 422 -3.21 -16.66 9.21
CA LYS A 422 -3.26 -17.51 10.41
C LYS A 422 -2.61 -16.80 11.60
N LEU A 423 -3.38 -16.52 12.65
CA LEU A 423 -2.87 -15.89 13.87
C LEU A 423 -1.71 -16.68 14.50
N ALA A 424 -1.73 -18.01 14.39
CA ALA A 424 -0.71 -18.89 14.97
C ALA A 424 0.73 -18.52 14.55
N VAL A 425 0.91 -17.98 13.35
CA VAL A 425 2.21 -17.52 12.81
C VAL A 425 2.79 -16.38 13.66
N LEU A 426 1.95 -15.45 14.09
CA LEU A 426 2.34 -14.26 14.86
C LEU A 426 1.97 -14.35 16.35
N GLN A 427 1.41 -15.49 16.79
CA GLN A 427 1.13 -15.75 18.22
C GLN A 427 2.35 -15.54 19.14
N PRO A 428 3.60 -15.87 18.74
CA PRO A 428 4.78 -15.71 19.60
C PRO A 428 5.04 -14.28 20.06
N ILE A 429 4.60 -13.26 19.30
CA ILE A 429 4.82 -11.85 19.68
C ILE A 429 3.79 -11.32 20.67
N LEU A 430 2.68 -12.01 20.85
CA LEU A 430 1.60 -11.56 21.74
C LEU A 430 1.92 -11.87 23.21
N LYS A 431 1.67 -10.90 24.08
CA LYS A 431 1.61 -11.19 25.52
C LYS A 431 0.42 -12.10 25.82
N ASN A 432 0.58 -13.00 26.77
CA ASN A 432 -0.54 -13.80 27.26
C ASN A 432 -1.64 -12.84 27.73
N SER A 433 -2.87 -13.07 27.28
CA SER A 433 -4.04 -12.27 27.71
C SER A 433 -4.10 -12.26 29.23
N ARG A 434 -4.18 -11.06 29.83
CA ARG A 434 -4.53 -10.89 31.22
C ARG A 434 -5.95 -11.38 31.50
#